data_b29da55e071c99f09ee4506741b80a51
#
_entry.id   b29da55e071c99f09ee4506741b80a51
#
_cell.length_a   1.000
_cell.length_b   1.000
_cell.length_c   1.000
_cell.angle_alpha   90.00
_cell.angle_beta   90.00
_cell.angle_gamma   90.00
#
_symmetry.space_group_name_H-M   'P 1'
#
loop_
_entity.id
_entity.type
_entity.pdbx_description
1 polymer ?
#
loop_
_entity_poly.entity_id
_entity_poly.type
_entity_poly.pdbx_seq_one_letter_code
_entity_poly.pdbx_strand_id
1 'polypeptide(L)'
;MSEITTNEIVPAVKATQVHKAFGNLHVLKGIDMTVMPGTVTVILGPSGSGKSTFLRLINQLETLTGGEIDVDGEMIGYKYVDKGGERVLQTLNDKEVAEQRSKLGMVFQRFNLFPHMTALENVMEAPVHVKHMDKKEARELAIQELNRVGMGERLDYYPAQLSGGQQQRVALARALAVNPRVLLLDEPLSALDAKVRVQLRDEIRRIQLEAGTTTVFVTHDQEEALAVADRIGVMNHGRIEQIADPQTLYRRPGTEYVATFIGLTNRLPGIANGEEAVVFGQRVPLLDGSATDASTVLVRPENMTIELTNDADAVHGAGELGRVEMVHFLGALARVDVRVACAGMGGTIRVTVQLPANELPAGLAIGAQVVVAPRPIPALAV
;
A
#
# COMPACT_ATOMS: atom_id res chain seq x y z
N MET A 1 -43.97 -12.20 -7.96
CA MET A 1 -42.94 -11.27 -7.43
C MET A 1 -41.80 -12.18 -7.01
N SER A 2 -40.80 -12.32 -7.88
CA SER A 2 -39.60 -13.11 -7.59
C SER A 2 -38.63 -12.21 -6.77
N GLU A 3 -38.39 -12.65 -5.54
CA GLU A 3 -37.31 -12.09 -4.71
C GLU A 3 -35.99 -12.27 -5.46
N ILE A 4 -35.42 -11.18 -5.91
CA ILE A 4 -34.03 -11.12 -6.35
C ILE A 4 -33.20 -11.23 -5.06
N THR A 5 -32.83 -12.45 -4.68
CA THR A 5 -31.75 -12.68 -3.71
C THR A 5 -30.48 -12.08 -4.30
N THR A 6 -30.12 -10.89 -3.87
CA THR A 6 -28.78 -10.36 -4.06
C THR A 6 -27.82 -11.35 -3.40
N ASN A 7 -27.10 -12.13 -4.21
CA ASN A 7 -25.98 -12.94 -3.74
C ASN A 7 -24.93 -11.95 -3.19
N GLU A 8 -24.96 -11.69 -1.89
CA GLU A 8 -23.89 -10.92 -1.25
C GLU A 8 -22.59 -11.69 -1.42
N ILE A 9 -21.63 -11.08 -2.12
CA ILE A 9 -20.31 -11.67 -2.31
C ILE A 9 -19.64 -11.73 -0.93
N VAL A 10 -19.32 -12.94 -0.47
CA VAL A 10 -18.60 -13.15 0.79
C VAL A 10 -17.18 -12.58 0.65
N PRO A 11 -16.74 -11.68 1.52
CA PRO A 11 -15.38 -11.18 1.50
C PRO A 11 -14.37 -12.31 1.72
N ALA A 12 -13.24 -12.25 1.03
CA ALA A 12 -12.16 -13.20 1.24
C ALA A 12 -11.46 -12.98 2.59
N VAL A 13 -11.37 -11.72 3.05
CA VAL A 13 -10.96 -11.38 4.41
C VAL A 13 -11.86 -10.26 4.92
N LYS A 14 -12.41 -10.41 6.12
CA LYS A 14 -13.14 -9.36 6.84
C LYS A 14 -12.58 -9.23 8.24
N ALA A 15 -12.06 -8.06 8.56
CA ALA A 15 -11.60 -7.70 9.89
C ALA A 15 -12.59 -6.68 10.48
N THR A 16 -13.04 -6.93 11.71
CA THR A 16 -14.00 -6.08 12.42
C THR A 16 -13.42 -5.73 13.78
N GLN A 17 -13.17 -4.42 14.00
CA GLN A 17 -12.66 -3.86 15.25
C GLN A 17 -11.47 -4.66 15.82
N VAL A 18 -10.50 -5.00 14.96
CA VAL A 18 -9.35 -5.82 15.34
C VAL A 18 -8.40 -5.06 16.25
N HIS A 19 -8.16 -5.63 17.42
CA HIS A 19 -7.23 -5.13 18.42
C HIS A 19 -6.10 -6.15 18.68
N LYS A 20 -4.88 -5.63 18.88
CA LYS A 20 -3.74 -6.41 19.35
C LYS A 20 -2.92 -5.59 20.34
N ALA A 21 -2.73 -6.16 21.52
CA ALA A 21 -1.82 -5.63 22.52
C ALA A 21 -0.74 -6.68 22.89
N PHE A 22 0.47 -6.22 23.16
CA PHE A 22 1.57 -6.99 23.74
C PHE A 22 1.88 -6.39 25.12
N GLY A 23 1.38 -7.01 26.16
CA GLY A 23 1.38 -6.42 27.50
C GLY A 23 0.66 -5.06 27.49
N ASN A 24 1.37 -4.00 27.87
CA ASN A 24 0.82 -2.64 27.88
C ASN A 24 0.88 -1.91 26.54
N LEU A 25 1.55 -2.49 25.54
CA LEU A 25 1.70 -1.88 24.22
C LEU A 25 0.52 -2.25 23.31
N HIS A 26 -0.38 -1.30 23.06
CA HIS A 26 -1.51 -1.48 22.16
C HIS A 26 -1.07 -1.15 20.73
N VAL A 27 -0.85 -2.20 19.91
CA VAL A 27 -0.30 -2.12 18.55
C VAL A 27 -1.39 -1.90 17.51
N LEU A 28 -2.50 -2.64 17.57
CA LEU A 28 -3.66 -2.45 16.69
C LEU A 28 -4.85 -1.96 17.49
N LYS A 29 -5.52 -0.92 16.98
CA LYS A 29 -6.47 -0.11 17.75
C LYS A 29 -7.83 -0.01 17.03
N GLY A 30 -8.46 -1.16 16.77
CA GLY A 30 -9.75 -1.22 16.10
C GLY A 30 -9.58 -1.10 14.57
N ILE A 31 -9.02 -2.14 13.93
CA ILE A 31 -8.89 -2.21 12.48
C ILE A 31 -10.16 -2.78 11.88
N ASP A 32 -10.78 -2.02 11.00
CA ASP A 32 -11.86 -2.46 10.11
C ASP A 32 -11.33 -2.52 8.69
N MET A 33 -11.42 -3.70 8.05
CA MET A 33 -10.97 -3.90 6.69
C MET A 33 -11.73 -5.03 6.00
N THR A 34 -12.07 -4.81 4.73
CA THR A 34 -12.69 -5.83 3.88
C THR A 34 -11.85 -6.02 2.62
N VAL A 35 -11.48 -7.27 2.33
CA VAL A 35 -10.77 -7.69 1.12
C VAL A 35 -11.71 -8.52 0.27
N MET A 36 -11.94 -8.10 -0.96
CA MET A 36 -12.83 -8.80 -1.89
C MET A 36 -12.09 -9.95 -2.59
N PRO A 37 -12.80 -11.03 -2.95
CA PRO A 37 -12.21 -12.15 -3.68
C PRO A 37 -11.52 -11.71 -4.98
N GLY A 38 -10.35 -12.30 -5.28
CA GLY A 38 -9.59 -12.05 -6.51
C GLY A 38 -8.90 -10.68 -6.59
N THR A 39 -8.97 -9.86 -5.54
CA THR A 39 -8.35 -8.52 -5.51
C THR A 39 -7.03 -8.51 -4.75
N VAL A 40 -6.20 -7.49 -5.05
CA VAL A 40 -5.02 -7.14 -4.27
C VAL A 40 -5.35 -5.96 -3.36
N THR A 41 -5.33 -6.18 -2.06
CA THR A 41 -5.41 -5.12 -1.06
C THR A 41 -4.04 -4.90 -0.44
N VAL A 42 -3.52 -3.69 -0.55
CA VAL A 42 -2.23 -3.31 0.03
C VAL A 42 -2.45 -2.59 1.34
N ILE A 43 -1.69 -2.96 2.37
CA ILE A 43 -1.60 -2.21 3.63
C ILE A 43 -0.29 -1.45 3.62
N LEU A 44 -0.38 -0.14 3.52
CA LEU A 44 0.73 0.78 3.40
C LEU A 44 0.86 1.63 4.67
N GLY A 45 2.07 1.85 5.14
CA GLY A 45 2.32 2.69 6.32
C GLY A 45 3.77 2.66 6.77
N PRO A 46 4.18 3.55 7.68
CA PRO A 46 5.54 3.60 8.21
C PRO A 46 5.89 2.34 9.00
N SER A 47 7.19 2.12 9.21
CA SER A 47 7.66 1.05 10.09
C SER A 47 7.09 1.20 11.50
N GLY A 48 6.66 0.09 12.10
CA GLY A 48 6.04 0.10 13.43
C GLY A 48 4.55 0.49 13.46
N SER A 49 3.88 0.76 12.33
CA SER A 49 2.45 1.08 12.32
C SER A 49 1.52 -0.11 12.64
N GLY A 50 2.04 -1.35 12.65
CA GLY A 50 1.27 -2.56 12.96
C GLY A 50 0.95 -3.47 11.77
N LYS A 51 1.39 -3.15 10.55
CA LYS A 51 1.08 -3.89 9.31
C LYS A 51 1.38 -5.39 9.37
N SER A 52 2.64 -5.75 9.68
CA SER A 52 3.04 -7.16 9.79
C SER A 52 2.34 -7.87 10.95
N THR A 53 2.03 -7.15 12.03
CA THR A 53 1.24 -7.70 13.14
C THR A 53 -0.17 -8.05 12.66
N PHE A 54 -0.82 -7.17 11.90
CA PHE A 54 -2.14 -7.44 11.34
C PHE A 54 -2.11 -8.64 10.39
N LEU A 55 -1.12 -8.72 9.49
CA LEU A 55 -0.95 -9.86 8.59
C LEU A 55 -0.78 -11.19 9.35
N ARG A 56 -0.01 -11.17 10.47
CA ARG A 56 0.22 -12.34 11.31
C ARG A 56 -1.02 -12.77 12.11
N LEU A 57 -1.94 -11.87 12.38
CA LEU A 57 -3.24 -12.22 12.95
C LEU A 57 -4.10 -13.00 11.95
N ILE A 58 -4.13 -12.60 10.67
CA ILE A 58 -4.85 -13.32 9.62
C ILE A 58 -4.33 -14.75 9.49
N ASN A 59 -3.00 -14.95 9.57
CA ASN A 59 -2.37 -16.28 9.52
C ASN A 59 -2.25 -16.96 10.89
N GLN A 60 -2.87 -16.42 11.95
CA GLN A 60 -2.83 -16.96 13.32
C GLN A 60 -1.40 -17.20 13.87
N LEU A 61 -0.38 -16.52 13.34
CA LEU A 61 0.96 -16.48 13.96
C LEU A 61 0.96 -15.59 15.21
N GLU A 62 -0.06 -14.76 15.34
CA GLU A 62 -0.39 -13.98 16.52
C GLU A 62 -1.87 -14.18 16.88
N THR A 63 -2.23 -13.97 18.13
CA THR A 63 -3.61 -14.07 18.61
C THR A 63 -4.23 -12.69 18.79
N LEU A 64 -5.51 -12.54 18.48
CA LEU A 64 -6.28 -11.32 18.71
C LEU A 64 -6.37 -11.02 20.21
N THR A 65 -6.43 -9.74 20.57
CA THR A 65 -6.81 -9.30 21.92
C THR A 65 -8.22 -8.69 21.96
N GLY A 66 -8.83 -8.47 20.80
CA GLY A 66 -10.21 -8.02 20.62
C GLY A 66 -10.58 -7.91 19.15
N GLY A 67 -11.87 -7.88 18.88
CA GLY A 67 -12.41 -7.91 17.53
C GLY A 67 -12.42 -9.32 16.92
N GLU A 68 -12.67 -9.38 15.61
CA GLU A 68 -12.74 -10.65 14.87
C GLU A 68 -12.13 -10.52 13.48
N ILE A 69 -11.65 -11.64 12.94
CA ILE A 69 -11.22 -11.77 11.55
C ILE A 69 -11.89 -13.00 10.97
N ASP A 70 -12.56 -12.84 9.82
CA ASP A 70 -13.07 -13.94 9.03
C ASP A 70 -12.26 -14.08 7.74
N VAL A 71 -12.00 -15.31 7.33
CA VAL A 71 -11.45 -15.66 6.01
C VAL A 71 -12.43 -16.59 5.32
N ASP A 72 -12.95 -16.17 4.16
CA ASP A 72 -14.02 -16.85 3.43
C ASP A 72 -15.25 -17.19 4.30
N GLY A 73 -15.60 -16.30 5.23
CA GLY A 73 -16.70 -16.50 6.18
C GLY A 73 -16.39 -17.46 7.33
N GLU A 74 -15.18 -17.97 7.45
CA GLU A 74 -14.73 -18.76 8.61
C GLU A 74 -13.98 -17.85 9.60
N MET A 75 -14.46 -17.76 10.84
CA MET A 75 -13.78 -17.01 11.91
C MET A 75 -12.42 -17.62 12.22
N ILE A 76 -11.38 -16.80 12.25
CA ILE A 76 -10.01 -17.23 12.48
C ILE A 76 -9.72 -17.38 13.97
N GLY A 77 -9.19 -18.57 14.35
CA GLY A 77 -8.76 -18.88 15.72
C GLY A 77 -9.89 -19.22 16.69
N TYR A 78 -11.14 -19.06 16.30
CA TYR A 78 -12.31 -19.26 17.14
C TYR A 78 -13.44 -19.95 16.39
N LYS A 79 -14.36 -20.57 17.14
CA LYS A 79 -15.63 -21.10 16.63
C LYS A 79 -16.73 -20.94 17.66
N TYR A 80 -17.96 -20.87 17.20
CA TYR A 80 -19.11 -20.94 18.08
C TYR A 80 -19.49 -22.40 18.34
N VAL A 81 -19.70 -22.73 19.63
CA VAL A 81 -20.20 -24.04 20.06
C VAL A 81 -21.46 -23.85 20.91
N ASP A 82 -22.40 -24.78 20.78
CA ASP A 82 -23.57 -24.80 21.63
C ASP A 82 -23.23 -25.55 22.94
N LYS A 83 -23.40 -24.88 24.08
CA LYS A 83 -23.23 -25.45 25.40
C LYS A 83 -24.52 -25.25 26.20
N GLY A 84 -25.37 -26.27 26.20
CA GLY A 84 -26.61 -26.24 26.99
C GLY A 84 -27.66 -25.24 26.46
N GLY A 85 -27.71 -24.99 25.15
CA GLY A 85 -28.63 -24.03 24.51
C GLY A 85 -28.09 -22.59 24.42
N GLU A 86 -26.88 -22.33 24.92
CA GLU A 86 -26.18 -21.05 24.76
C GLU A 86 -25.04 -21.17 23.73
N ARG A 87 -24.98 -20.20 22.81
CA ARG A 87 -23.93 -20.10 21.79
C ARG A 87 -22.69 -19.43 22.39
N VAL A 88 -21.63 -20.23 22.66
CA VAL A 88 -20.40 -19.77 23.31
C VAL A 88 -19.25 -19.76 22.33
N LEU A 89 -18.43 -18.70 22.37
CA LEU A 89 -17.20 -18.60 21.58
C LEU A 89 -16.10 -19.47 22.21
N GLN A 90 -15.52 -20.39 21.44
CA GLN A 90 -14.44 -21.27 21.85
C GLN A 90 -13.23 -21.10 20.97
N THR A 91 -12.03 -21.06 21.58
CA THR A 91 -10.75 -21.08 20.86
C THR A 91 -10.55 -22.40 20.13
N LEU A 92 -10.04 -22.37 18.93
CA LEU A 92 -9.68 -23.57 18.16
C LEU A 92 -8.46 -24.26 18.80
N ASN A 93 -8.40 -25.57 18.65
CA ASN A 93 -7.22 -26.34 19.01
C ASN A 93 -6.14 -26.26 17.91
N ASP A 94 -4.91 -26.72 18.19
CA ASP A 94 -3.77 -26.63 17.27
C ASP A 94 -4.01 -27.30 15.93
N LYS A 95 -4.77 -28.40 15.89
CA LYS A 95 -5.11 -29.10 14.64
C LYS A 95 -6.06 -28.27 13.78
N GLU A 96 -7.08 -27.68 14.39
CA GLU A 96 -8.05 -26.81 13.71
C GLU A 96 -7.36 -25.53 13.21
N VAL A 97 -6.43 -24.96 14.00
CA VAL A 97 -5.60 -23.82 13.60
C VAL A 97 -4.71 -24.19 12.39
N ALA A 98 -4.06 -25.37 12.42
CA ALA A 98 -3.25 -25.84 11.30
C ALA A 98 -4.08 -26.05 10.03
N GLU A 99 -5.32 -26.52 10.15
CA GLU A 99 -6.25 -26.67 9.04
C GLU A 99 -6.61 -25.30 8.42
N GLN A 100 -6.94 -24.29 9.25
CA GLN A 100 -7.19 -22.94 8.76
C GLN A 100 -5.95 -22.36 8.05
N ARG A 101 -4.74 -22.50 8.65
CA ARG A 101 -3.48 -22.06 8.05
C ARG A 101 -3.19 -22.72 6.71
N SER A 102 -3.57 -23.99 6.53
CA SER A 102 -3.35 -24.72 5.28
C SER A 102 -4.12 -24.14 4.08
N LYS A 103 -5.11 -23.27 4.33
CA LYS A 103 -5.87 -22.53 3.30
C LYS A 103 -5.22 -21.19 2.93
N LEU A 104 -4.15 -20.79 3.61
CA LEU A 104 -3.44 -19.52 3.42
C LEU A 104 -2.04 -19.75 2.87
N GLY A 105 -1.62 -18.92 1.93
CA GLY A 105 -0.24 -18.84 1.49
C GLY A 105 0.45 -17.65 2.16
N MET A 106 1.69 -17.78 2.60
CA MET A 106 2.43 -16.66 3.16
C MET A 106 3.85 -16.58 2.63
N VAL A 107 4.24 -15.37 2.21
CA VAL A 107 5.62 -15.00 1.90
C VAL A 107 6.11 -14.02 2.96
N PHE A 108 7.18 -14.37 3.64
CA PHE A 108 7.79 -13.58 4.69
C PHE A 108 8.84 -12.63 4.12
N GLN A 109 9.11 -11.55 4.83
CA GLN A 109 10.13 -10.54 4.49
C GLN A 109 11.52 -11.13 4.24
N ARG A 110 11.91 -12.20 4.98
CA ARG A 110 13.19 -12.91 4.82
C ARG A 110 13.07 -14.21 4.02
N PHE A 111 11.99 -14.38 3.24
CA PHE A 111 11.66 -15.54 2.41
C PHE A 111 11.49 -16.85 3.18
N ASN A 112 12.23 -17.08 4.24
CA ASN A 112 12.18 -18.24 5.14
C ASN A 112 12.19 -19.59 4.38
N LEU A 113 13.06 -19.70 3.37
CA LEU A 113 13.30 -20.97 2.70
C LEU A 113 14.06 -21.92 3.62
N PHE A 114 13.79 -23.21 3.50
CA PHE A 114 14.53 -24.25 4.20
C PHE A 114 15.94 -24.36 3.57
N PRO A 115 17.02 -24.01 4.28
CA PRO A 115 18.35 -23.88 3.69
C PRO A 115 18.98 -25.21 3.27
N HIS A 116 18.50 -26.33 3.82
CA HIS A 116 18.94 -27.68 3.54
C HIS A 116 18.14 -28.38 2.42
N MET A 117 17.16 -27.70 1.86
CA MET A 117 16.30 -28.16 0.76
C MET A 117 16.58 -27.38 -0.51
N THR A 118 16.48 -28.03 -1.65
CA THR A 118 16.53 -27.38 -2.97
C THR A 118 15.30 -26.49 -3.21
N ALA A 119 15.29 -25.72 -4.29
CA ALA A 119 14.12 -24.93 -4.69
C ALA A 119 12.90 -25.83 -4.90
N LEU A 120 13.06 -26.95 -5.58
CA LEU A 120 12.01 -27.94 -5.80
C LEU A 120 11.47 -28.50 -4.49
N GLU A 121 12.36 -28.96 -3.60
CA GLU A 121 11.97 -29.53 -2.30
C GLU A 121 11.25 -28.52 -1.41
N ASN A 122 11.71 -27.26 -1.40
CA ASN A 122 11.02 -26.18 -0.68
C ASN A 122 9.56 -26.00 -1.12
N VAL A 123 9.29 -26.14 -2.43
CA VAL A 123 7.93 -26.00 -2.98
C VAL A 123 7.09 -27.25 -2.76
N MET A 124 7.71 -28.43 -2.78
CA MET A 124 7.04 -29.72 -2.55
C MET A 124 6.61 -29.93 -1.09
N GLU A 125 7.26 -29.28 -0.12
CA GLU A 125 7.14 -29.58 1.31
C GLU A 125 5.68 -29.53 1.79
N ALA A 126 4.97 -28.44 1.54
CA ALA A 126 3.58 -28.29 1.99
C ALA A 126 2.59 -29.19 1.18
N PRO A 127 2.64 -29.31 -0.13
CA PRO A 127 1.85 -30.29 -0.87
C PRO A 127 1.96 -31.71 -0.32
N VAL A 128 3.17 -32.20 -0.02
CA VAL A 128 3.39 -33.56 0.49
C VAL A 128 2.95 -33.68 1.95
N HIS A 129 3.43 -32.82 2.84
CA HIS A 129 3.28 -33.02 4.28
C HIS A 129 2.03 -32.38 4.88
N VAL A 130 1.46 -31.35 4.26
CA VAL A 130 0.25 -30.65 4.74
C VAL A 130 -0.99 -31.08 3.96
N LYS A 131 -0.87 -31.19 2.62
CA LYS A 131 -2.01 -31.59 1.76
C LYS A 131 -2.07 -33.10 1.51
N HIS A 132 -1.07 -33.86 1.99
CA HIS A 132 -0.97 -35.32 1.83
C HIS A 132 -1.02 -35.78 0.36
N MET A 133 -0.52 -34.92 -0.55
CA MET A 133 -0.44 -35.19 -1.98
C MET A 133 0.61 -36.27 -2.25
N ASP A 134 0.39 -37.11 -3.27
CA ASP A 134 1.41 -38.04 -3.73
C ASP A 134 2.69 -37.31 -4.17
N LYS A 135 3.87 -37.87 -3.87
CA LYS A 135 5.17 -37.22 -4.14
C LYS A 135 5.37 -36.92 -5.63
N LYS A 136 4.84 -37.75 -6.53
CA LYS A 136 4.98 -37.53 -7.97
C LYS A 136 4.10 -36.35 -8.40
N GLU A 137 2.86 -36.30 -7.94
CA GLU A 137 1.94 -35.19 -8.19
C GLU A 137 2.48 -33.87 -7.57
N ALA A 138 2.99 -33.90 -6.34
CA ALA A 138 3.60 -32.76 -5.68
C ALA A 138 4.83 -32.25 -6.44
N ARG A 139 5.63 -33.15 -7.04
CA ARG A 139 6.77 -32.76 -7.84
C ARG A 139 6.35 -32.10 -9.15
N GLU A 140 5.36 -32.63 -9.84
CA GLU A 140 4.80 -32.04 -11.06
C GLU A 140 4.23 -30.64 -10.79
N LEU A 141 3.44 -30.49 -9.72
CA LEU A 141 2.91 -29.20 -9.27
C LEU A 141 4.03 -28.22 -8.93
N ALA A 142 5.05 -28.65 -8.17
CA ALA A 142 6.16 -27.80 -7.78
C ALA A 142 6.96 -27.30 -8.99
N ILE A 143 7.19 -28.16 -9.99
CA ILE A 143 7.83 -27.78 -11.25
C ILE A 143 6.96 -26.74 -12.00
N GLN A 144 5.66 -26.94 -12.05
CA GLN A 144 4.73 -26.00 -12.67
C GLN A 144 4.80 -24.61 -11.99
N GLU A 145 4.73 -24.56 -10.65
CA GLU A 145 4.79 -23.30 -9.92
C GLU A 145 6.17 -22.61 -10.01
N LEU A 146 7.27 -23.39 -10.02
CA LEU A 146 8.61 -22.85 -10.25
C LEU A 146 8.78 -22.31 -11.67
N ASN A 147 8.22 -22.96 -12.68
CA ASN A 147 8.18 -22.44 -14.04
C ASN A 147 7.37 -21.13 -14.13
N ARG A 148 6.22 -21.05 -13.45
CA ARG A 148 5.36 -19.85 -13.40
C ARG A 148 6.11 -18.60 -12.89
N VAL A 149 7.03 -18.81 -11.94
CA VAL A 149 7.88 -17.73 -11.38
C VAL A 149 9.26 -17.64 -12.05
N GLY A 150 9.47 -18.29 -13.21
CA GLY A 150 10.71 -18.21 -13.97
C GLY A 150 11.92 -18.91 -13.30
N MET A 151 11.66 -19.94 -12.49
CA MET A 151 12.69 -20.70 -11.76
C MET A 151 12.88 -22.13 -12.24
N GLY A 152 12.30 -22.51 -13.40
CA GLY A 152 12.32 -23.86 -13.93
C GLY A 152 13.70 -24.45 -14.21
N GLU A 153 14.69 -23.61 -14.51
CA GLU A 153 16.10 -24.06 -14.73
C GLU A 153 16.90 -24.18 -13.42
N ARG A 154 16.31 -23.93 -12.26
CA ARG A 154 17.00 -23.86 -10.96
C ARG A 154 16.37 -24.74 -9.89
N LEU A 155 15.74 -25.84 -10.32
CA LEU A 155 15.00 -26.76 -9.44
C LEU A 155 15.89 -27.33 -8.32
N ASP A 156 17.13 -27.68 -8.66
CA ASP A 156 18.09 -28.37 -7.78
C ASP A 156 19.04 -27.40 -7.04
N TYR A 157 18.78 -26.07 -7.15
CA TYR A 157 19.58 -25.07 -6.45
C TYR A 157 19.13 -24.92 -4.99
N TYR A 158 20.10 -24.84 -4.09
CA TYR A 158 19.85 -24.51 -2.68
C TYR A 158 19.70 -23.01 -2.48
N PRO A 159 18.99 -22.53 -1.44
CA PRO A 159 18.82 -21.11 -1.17
C PRO A 159 20.12 -20.29 -1.18
N ALA A 160 21.23 -20.85 -0.66
CA ALA A 160 22.54 -20.18 -0.65
C ALA A 160 23.13 -19.93 -2.06
N GLN A 161 22.65 -20.65 -3.07
CA GLN A 161 23.08 -20.53 -4.47
C GLN A 161 22.18 -19.56 -5.28
N LEU A 162 21.12 -19.03 -4.65
CA LEU A 162 20.13 -18.18 -5.28
C LEU A 162 20.31 -16.73 -4.85
N SER A 163 20.14 -15.78 -5.79
CA SER A 163 20.05 -14.37 -5.45
C SER A 163 18.79 -14.08 -4.62
N GLY A 164 18.74 -12.93 -3.92
CA GLY A 164 17.57 -12.53 -3.13
C GLY A 164 16.26 -12.56 -3.93
N GLY A 165 16.26 -12.03 -5.17
CA GLY A 165 15.11 -12.08 -6.05
C GLY A 165 14.71 -13.49 -6.47
N GLN A 166 15.68 -14.41 -6.66
CA GLN A 166 15.41 -15.81 -6.95
C GLN A 166 14.85 -16.55 -5.73
N GLN A 167 15.38 -16.29 -4.53
CA GLN A 167 14.83 -16.83 -3.28
C GLN A 167 13.38 -16.40 -3.07
N GLN A 168 13.08 -15.14 -3.36
CA GLN A 168 11.71 -14.63 -3.27
C GLN A 168 10.76 -15.33 -4.25
N ARG A 169 11.18 -15.54 -5.50
CA ARG A 169 10.41 -16.31 -6.49
C ARG A 169 10.11 -17.72 -6.01
N VAL A 170 11.09 -18.41 -5.42
CA VAL A 170 10.89 -19.73 -4.83
C VAL A 170 9.91 -19.66 -3.64
N ALA A 171 10.00 -18.64 -2.77
CA ALA A 171 9.07 -18.46 -1.67
C ALA A 171 7.63 -18.18 -2.16
N LEU A 172 7.48 -17.44 -3.25
CA LEU A 172 6.19 -17.20 -3.90
C LEU A 172 5.61 -18.51 -4.49
N ALA A 173 6.41 -19.27 -5.24
CA ALA A 173 6.01 -20.58 -5.76
C ALA A 173 5.58 -21.53 -4.64
N ARG A 174 6.33 -21.57 -3.53
CA ARG A 174 5.97 -22.35 -2.33
C ARG A 174 4.62 -21.94 -1.75
N ALA A 175 4.34 -20.64 -1.67
CA ALA A 175 3.07 -20.13 -1.16
C ALA A 175 1.89 -20.41 -2.09
N LEU A 176 2.11 -20.47 -3.41
CA LEU A 176 1.10 -20.77 -4.42
C LEU A 176 0.82 -22.28 -4.53
N ALA A 177 1.81 -23.14 -4.29
CA ALA A 177 1.68 -24.60 -4.45
C ALA A 177 0.62 -25.25 -3.55
N VAL A 178 0.21 -24.57 -2.47
CA VAL A 178 -0.90 -25.05 -1.62
C VAL A 178 -2.29 -24.65 -2.15
N ASN A 179 -2.35 -23.93 -3.28
CA ASN A 179 -3.56 -23.35 -3.84
C ASN A 179 -4.34 -22.54 -2.78
N PRO A 180 -3.74 -21.44 -2.28
CA PRO A 180 -4.29 -20.71 -1.15
C PRO A 180 -5.54 -19.92 -1.54
N ARG A 181 -6.50 -19.80 -0.62
CA ARG A 181 -7.64 -18.89 -0.75
C ARG A 181 -7.22 -17.43 -0.64
N VAL A 182 -6.25 -17.16 0.23
CA VAL A 182 -5.66 -15.83 0.41
C VAL A 182 -4.14 -15.96 0.47
N LEU A 183 -3.46 -15.13 -0.32
CA LEU A 183 -2.01 -14.99 -0.33
C LEU A 183 -1.61 -13.77 0.52
N LEU A 184 -0.79 -13.98 1.51
CA LEU A 184 -0.29 -12.95 2.44
C LEU A 184 1.17 -12.65 2.13
N LEU A 185 1.50 -11.39 1.81
CA LEU A 185 2.84 -10.95 1.43
C LEU A 185 3.34 -9.90 2.44
N ASP A 186 4.29 -10.28 3.31
CA ASP A 186 4.86 -9.41 4.35
C ASP A 186 6.16 -8.77 3.85
N GLU A 187 6.08 -7.53 3.36
CA GLU A 187 7.18 -6.74 2.79
C GLU A 187 8.06 -7.54 1.79
N PRO A 188 7.47 -8.21 0.80
CA PRO A 188 8.18 -9.22 0.00
C PRO A 188 9.30 -8.64 -0.84
N LEU A 189 9.32 -7.33 -1.12
CA LEU A 189 10.29 -6.68 -2.01
C LEU A 189 11.36 -5.88 -1.26
N SER A 190 11.26 -5.76 0.07
CA SER A 190 12.09 -4.86 0.88
C SER A 190 13.59 -5.19 0.89
N ALA A 191 13.95 -6.47 0.69
CA ALA A 191 15.33 -6.95 0.71
C ALA A 191 16.04 -6.88 -0.67
N LEU A 192 15.42 -6.27 -1.69
CA LEU A 192 15.87 -6.30 -3.08
C LEU A 192 16.39 -4.94 -3.55
N ASP A 193 17.32 -4.97 -4.53
CA ASP A 193 17.73 -3.77 -5.23
C ASP A 193 16.59 -3.17 -6.09
N ALA A 194 16.68 -1.88 -6.41
CA ALA A 194 15.61 -1.12 -7.06
C ALA A 194 15.17 -1.72 -8.41
N LYS A 195 16.11 -2.21 -9.23
CA LYS A 195 15.80 -2.76 -10.56
C LYS A 195 15.06 -4.11 -10.46
N VAL A 196 15.55 -4.99 -9.60
CA VAL A 196 14.93 -6.29 -9.34
C VAL A 196 13.55 -6.11 -8.70
N ARG A 197 13.41 -5.13 -7.80
CA ARG A 197 12.15 -4.79 -7.13
C ARG A 197 11.05 -4.44 -8.13
N VAL A 198 11.32 -3.55 -9.10
CA VAL A 198 10.35 -3.18 -10.15
C VAL A 198 9.93 -4.39 -10.97
N GLN A 199 10.88 -5.21 -11.42
CA GLN A 199 10.57 -6.40 -12.21
C GLN A 199 9.71 -7.41 -11.44
N LEU A 200 10.07 -7.70 -10.19
CA LEU A 200 9.34 -8.65 -9.35
C LEU A 200 7.95 -8.13 -8.93
N ARG A 201 7.82 -6.84 -8.70
CA ARG A 201 6.53 -6.21 -8.44
C ARG A 201 5.53 -6.50 -9.57
N ASP A 202 5.94 -6.22 -10.81
CA ASP A 202 5.09 -6.41 -11.98
C ASP A 202 4.79 -7.90 -12.21
N GLU A 203 5.76 -8.78 -11.92
CA GLU A 203 5.58 -10.22 -12.00
C GLU A 203 4.62 -10.77 -10.93
N ILE A 204 4.71 -10.31 -9.68
CA ILE A 204 3.75 -10.68 -8.62
C ILE A 204 2.34 -10.30 -9.05
N ARG A 205 2.15 -9.09 -9.61
CA ARG A 205 0.83 -8.67 -10.10
C ARG A 205 0.34 -9.55 -11.24
N ARG A 206 1.19 -9.88 -12.20
CA ARG A 206 0.84 -10.78 -13.31
C ARG A 206 0.42 -12.16 -12.81
N ILE A 207 1.23 -12.76 -11.91
CA ILE A 207 0.95 -14.09 -11.34
C ILE A 207 -0.37 -14.08 -10.57
N GLN A 208 -0.62 -13.02 -9.79
CA GLN A 208 -1.86 -12.86 -9.04
C GLN A 208 -3.09 -12.79 -9.97
N LEU A 209 -3.00 -12.02 -11.07
CA LEU A 209 -4.07 -11.92 -12.06
C LEU A 209 -4.33 -13.27 -12.76
N GLU A 210 -3.27 -13.99 -13.15
CA GLU A 210 -3.36 -15.31 -13.78
C GLU A 210 -3.94 -16.38 -12.84
N ALA A 211 -3.59 -16.32 -11.55
CA ALA A 211 -4.07 -17.27 -10.55
C ALA A 211 -5.47 -16.90 -10.01
N GLY A 212 -5.92 -15.66 -10.20
CA GLY A 212 -7.15 -15.14 -9.58
C GLY A 212 -7.13 -15.15 -8.05
N THR A 213 -5.93 -15.22 -7.45
CA THR A 213 -5.77 -15.39 -6.00
C THR A 213 -5.95 -14.06 -5.28
N THR A 214 -6.78 -14.04 -4.24
CA THR A 214 -6.91 -12.88 -3.35
C THR A 214 -5.60 -12.63 -2.63
N THR A 215 -5.14 -11.39 -2.60
CA THR A 215 -3.83 -11.08 -2.02
C THR A 215 -3.93 -9.92 -1.02
N VAL A 216 -3.36 -10.10 0.16
CA VAL A 216 -3.08 -9.03 1.12
C VAL A 216 -1.57 -8.78 1.11
N PHE A 217 -1.18 -7.60 0.70
CA PHE A 217 0.21 -7.20 0.53
C PHE A 217 0.56 -6.11 1.54
N VAL A 218 1.64 -6.27 2.28
CA VAL A 218 2.14 -5.27 3.23
C VAL A 218 3.42 -4.65 2.69
N THR A 219 3.50 -3.33 2.67
CA THR A 219 4.71 -2.59 2.29
C THR A 219 4.79 -1.25 3.02
N HIS A 220 5.98 -0.66 3.03
CA HIS A 220 6.20 0.74 3.38
C HIS A 220 6.55 1.59 2.14
N ASP A 221 6.64 0.98 0.96
CA ASP A 221 6.97 1.64 -0.30
C ASP A 221 5.69 2.06 -1.03
N GLN A 222 5.55 3.37 -1.28
CA GLN A 222 4.38 3.96 -1.92
C GLN A 222 4.28 3.56 -3.40
N GLU A 223 5.43 3.47 -4.10
CA GLU A 223 5.45 3.10 -5.52
C GLU A 223 5.00 1.65 -5.72
N GLU A 224 5.40 0.75 -4.80
CA GLU A 224 4.91 -0.62 -4.79
C GLU A 224 3.39 -0.65 -4.62
N ALA A 225 2.89 0.04 -3.59
CA ALA A 225 1.47 0.07 -3.28
C ALA A 225 0.62 0.61 -4.43
N LEU A 226 1.01 1.77 -4.99
CA LEU A 226 0.28 2.42 -6.08
C LEU A 226 0.28 1.61 -7.37
N ALA A 227 1.31 0.76 -7.60
CA ALA A 227 1.45 -0.01 -8.83
C ALA A 227 0.71 -1.35 -8.83
N VAL A 228 0.57 -2.02 -7.66
CA VAL A 228 0.00 -3.38 -7.61
C VAL A 228 -1.42 -3.46 -7.06
N ALA A 229 -1.86 -2.46 -6.31
CA ALA A 229 -3.09 -2.54 -5.54
C ALA A 229 -4.35 -2.28 -6.38
N ASP A 230 -5.40 -3.03 -6.09
CA ASP A 230 -6.78 -2.66 -6.43
C ASP A 230 -7.35 -1.72 -5.34
N ARG A 231 -6.93 -1.93 -4.06
CA ARG A 231 -7.24 -1.05 -2.94
C ARG A 231 -6.03 -0.90 -2.02
N ILE A 232 -5.85 0.29 -1.44
CA ILE A 232 -4.79 0.58 -0.47
C ILE A 232 -5.43 1.04 0.83
N GLY A 233 -5.06 0.37 1.94
CA GLY A 233 -5.33 0.82 3.29
C GLY A 233 -4.10 1.51 3.87
N VAL A 234 -4.19 2.81 4.13
CA VAL A 234 -3.11 3.57 4.79
C VAL A 234 -3.19 3.38 6.29
N MET A 235 -2.16 2.78 6.86
CA MET A 235 -2.08 2.49 8.29
C MET A 235 -1.13 3.45 9.00
N ASN A 236 -1.60 4.03 10.10
CA ASN A 236 -0.85 4.91 10.96
C ASN A 236 -1.14 4.63 12.43
N HIS A 237 -0.11 4.50 13.28
CA HIS A 237 -0.24 4.29 14.73
C HIS A 237 -1.27 3.23 15.16
N GLY A 238 -1.37 2.13 14.40
CA GLY A 238 -2.27 1.01 14.69
C GLY A 238 -3.72 1.23 14.25
N ARG A 239 -4.01 2.23 13.42
CA ARG A 239 -5.32 2.53 12.84
C ARG A 239 -5.24 2.58 11.32
N ILE A 240 -6.35 2.33 10.65
CA ILE A 240 -6.52 2.63 9.23
C ILE A 240 -7.03 4.06 9.11
N GLU A 241 -6.27 4.92 8.44
CA GLU A 241 -6.63 6.33 8.16
C GLU A 241 -7.62 6.44 7.00
N GLN A 242 -7.36 5.67 5.93
CA GLN A 242 -8.21 5.65 4.73
C GLN A 242 -8.00 4.34 3.97
N ILE A 243 -9.07 3.82 3.36
CA ILE A 243 -9.00 2.71 2.39
C ILE A 243 -9.69 3.17 1.10
N ALA A 244 -8.94 3.18 -0.02
CA ALA A 244 -9.48 3.54 -1.33
C ALA A 244 -8.68 2.86 -2.46
N ASP A 245 -9.14 3.01 -3.70
CA ASP A 245 -8.32 2.72 -4.87
C ASP A 245 -7.13 3.70 -4.96
N PRO A 246 -6.04 3.35 -5.69
CA PRO A 246 -4.83 4.17 -5.75
C PRO A 246 -5.08 5.61 -6.23
N GLN A 247 -5.95 5.82 -7.22
CA GLN A 247 -6.22 7.15 -7.78
C GLN A 247 -6.99 8.02 -6.79
N THR A 248 -8.02 7.46 -6.15
CA THR A 248 -8.79 8.15 -5.12
C THR A 248 -7.92 8.51 -3.93
N LEU A 249 -7.07 7.57 -3.47
CA LEU A 249 -6.17 7.82 -2.34
C LEU A 249 -5.19 8.98 -2.62
N TYR A 250 -4.66 9.06 -3.83
CA TYR A 250 -3.73 10.10 -4.25
C TYR A 250 -4.40 11.45 -4.48
N ARG A 251 -5.56 11.45 -5.18
CA ARG A 251 -6.25 12.68 -5.62
C ARG A 251 -7.22 13.23 -4.59
N ARG A 252 -7.79 12.36 -3.71
CA ARG A 252 -8.80 12.70 -2.70
C ARG A 252 -8.40 12.14 -1.34
N PRO A 253 -7.26 12.57 -0.78
CA PRO A 253 -6.88 12.17 0.57
C PRO A 253 -7.91 12.68 1.58
N GLY A 254 -8.33 11.80 2.50
CA GLY A 254 -9.31 12.14 3.53
C GLY A 254 -8.73 12.84 4.74
N THR A 255 -7.39 12.81 4.91
CA THR A 255 -6.69 13.44 6.03
C THR A 255 -5.38 14.06 5.57
N GLU A 256 -4.88 15.03 6.35
CA GLU A 256 -3.53 15.60 6.14
C GLU A 256 -2.45 14.52 6.13
N TYR A 257 -2.57 13.53 7.02
CA TYR A 257 -1.61 12.44 7.08
C TYR A 257 -1.55 11.67 5.76
N VAL A 258 -2.70 11.27 5.21
CA VAL A 258 -2.76 10.57 3.94
C VAL A 258 -2.22 11.43 2.80
N ALA A 259 -2.60 12.72 2.76
CA ALA A 259 -2.11 13.66 1.74
C ALA A 259 -0.58 13.80 1.72
N THR A 260 0.04 13.88 2.90
CA THR A 260 1.49 14.05 3.04
C THR A 260 2.27 12.73 2.99
N PHE A 261 1.64 11.64 3.38
CA PHE A 261 2.24 10.31 3.33
C PHE A 261 2.21 9.71 1.91
N ILE A 262 1.16 9.95 1.11
CA ILE A 262 1.05 9.46 -0.26
C ILE A 262 1.52 10.53 -1.26
N GLY A 263 2.79 10.45 -1.65
CA GLY A 263 3.42 11.38 -2.57
C GLY A 263 3.80 12.73 -1.94
N LEU A 264 4.45 13.56 -2.74
CA LEU A 264 4.85 14.89 -2.32
C LEU A 264 3.65 15.83 -2.25
N THR A 265 3.68 16.78 -1.31
CA THR A 265 2.61 17.75 -1.10
C THR A 265 3.18 19.08 -0.64
N ASN A 266 2.80 20.16 -1.30
CA ASN A 266 3.05 21.52 -0.84
C ASN A 266 2.04 21.89 0.25
N ARG A 267 2.50 22.53 1.30
CA ARG A 267 1.70 23.14 2.37
C ARG A 267 1.67 24.64 2.12
N LEU A 268 0.61 25.12 1.49
CA LEU A 268 0.50 26.52 1.07
C LEU A 268 -0.42 27.29 2.01
N PRO A 269 -0.08 28.54 2.37
CA PRO A 269 -1.00 29.39 3.08
C PRO A 269 -2.21 29.70 2.19
N GLY A 270 -3.41 29.61 2.74
CA GLY A 270 -4.64 29.90 2.04
C GLY A 270 -5.77 30.20 3.01
N ILE A 271 -6.79 30.86 2.53
CA ILE A 271 -7.98 31.16 3.32
C ILE A 271 -9.13 30.36 2.71
N ALA A 272 -9.60 29.35 3.45
CA ALA A 272 -10.74 28.52 3.07
C ALA A 272 -12.05 29.26 3.39
N ASN A 273 -13.04 29.16 2.48
CA ASN A 273 -14.37 29.76 2.62
C ASN A 273 -15.49 28.74 2.34
N GLY A 274 -15.29 27.49 2.71
CA GLY A 274 -16.22 26.39 2.50
C GLY A 274 -15.88 25.53 1.30
N GLU A 275 -16.28 25.89 0.08
CA GLU A 275 -16.06 25.08 -1.13
C GLU A 275 -14.77 25.43 -1.87
N GLU A 276 -14.17 26.58 -1.58
CA GLU A 276 -12.97 27.09 -2.22
C GLU A 276 -11.98 27.64 -1.19
N ALA A 277 -10.71 27.70 -1.57
CA ALA A 277 -9.68 28.46 -0.86
C ALA A 277 -8.98 29.44 -1.80
N VAL A 278 -8.56 30.57 -1.27
CA VAL A 278 -7.68 31.50 -2.00
C VAL A 278 -6.23 31.20 -1.60
N VAL A 279 -5.42 30.77 -2.57
CA VAL A 279 -4.00 30.43 -2.43
C VAL A 279 -3.22 31.21 -3.47
N PHE A 280 -2.27 32.06 -3.05
CA PHE A 280 -1.49 32.93 -3.96
C PHE A 280 -2.36 33.72 -4.92
N GLY A 281 -3.50 34.25 -4.45
CA GLY A 281 -4.46 34.98 -5.24
C GLY A 281 -5.33 34.13 -6.20
N GLN A 282 -5.12 32.82 -6.26
CA GLN A 282 -5.90 31.89 -7.06
C GLN A 282 -6.99 31.22 -6.25
N ARG A 283 -8.15 30.98 -6.86
CA ARG A 283 -9.22 30.15 -6.29
C ARG A 283 -8.94 28.69 -6.56
N VAL A 284 -8.85 27.89 -5.50
CA VAL A 284 -8.63 26.45 -5.54
C VAL A 284 -9.87 25.79 -4.95
N PRO A 285 -10.58 24.93 -5.70
CA PRO A 285 -11.68 24.15 -5.15
C PRO A 285 -11.21 23.25 -4.00
N LEU A 286 -12.05 23.01 -3.01
CA LEU A 286 -11.72 22.16 -1.88
C LEU A 286 -12.33 20.77 -2.01
N LEU A 287 -11.62 19.78 -1.49
CA LEU A 287 -12.11 18.41 -1.35
C LEU A 287 -13.11 18.32 -0.19
N ASP A 288 -14.03 17.36 -0.28
CA ASP A 288 -14.92 17.00 0.82
C ASP A 288 -14.09 16.64 2.08
N GLY A 289 -14.53 17.13 3.24
CA GLY A 289 -13.80 16.94 4.50
C GLY A 289 -12.71 17.97 4.79
N SER A 290 -12.53 18.97 3.92
CA SER A 290 -11.68 20.13 4.21
C SER A 290 -12.20 20.93 5.40
N ALA A 291 -11.30 21.46 6.23
CA ALA A 291 -11.66 22.35 7.34
C ALA A 291 -12.14 23.70 6.81
N THR A 292 -13.24 24.21 7.36
CA THR A 292 -13.89 25.46 6.92
C THR A 292 -13.08 26.72 7.28
N ASP A 293 -12.29 26.64 8.35
CA ASP A 293 -11.46 27.76 8.83
C ASP A 293 -9.96 27.48 8.59
N ALA A 294 -9.66 26.64 7.58
CA ALA A 294 -8.30 26.23 7.28
C ALA A 294 -7.43 27.40 6.82
N SER A 295 -6.22 27.46 7.33
CA SER A 295 -5.17 28.40 6.91
C SER A 295 -4.09 27.76 6.05
N THR A 296 -4.18 26.45 5.83
CA THR A 296 -3.22 25.68 5.03
C THR A 296 -3.96 24.85 3.99
N VAL A 297 -3.52 24.92 2.74
CA VAL A 297 -4.04 24.12 1.61
C VAL A 297 -2.94 23.20 1.10
N LEU A 298 -3.27 21.91 0.96
CA LEU A 298 -2.35 20.87 0.53
C LEU A 298 -2.44 20.69 -0.97
N VAL A 299 -1.43 21.16 -1.71
CA VAL A 299 -1.40 21.17 -3.17
C VAL A 299 -0.30 20.24 -3.68
N ARG A 300 -0.63 19.35 -4.63
CA ARG A 300 0.37 18.47 -5.27
C ARG A 300 1.35 19.28 -6.12
N PRO A 301 2.65 18.88 -6.20
CA PRO A 301 3.64 19.58 -7.01
C PRO A 301 3.29 19.70 -8.51
N GLU A 302 2.64 18.70 -9.07
CA GLU A 302 2.15 18.69 -10.46
C GLU A 302 0.93 19.59 -10.70
N ASN A 303 0.27 20.00 -9.63
CA ASN A 303 -0.84 20.97 -9.65
C ASN A 303 -0.36 22.41 -9.42
N MET A 304 0.95 22.64 -9.44
CA MET A 304 1.54 23.97 -9.47
C MET A 304 1.96 24.34 -10.90
N THR A 305 1.95 25.62 -11.20
CA THR A 305 2.57 26.21 -12.40
C THR A 305 3.81 26.98 -12.04
N ILE A 306 4.72 27.15 -13.01
CA ILE A 306 5.92 27.95 -12.87
C ILE A 306 6.19 28.69 -14.17
N GLU A 307 6.40 30.00 -14.08
CA GLU A 307 6.74 30.86 -15.22
C GLU A 307 7.95 31.74 -14.87
N LEU A 308 8.89 31.86 -15.81
CA LEU A 308 10.00 32.80 -15.67
C LEU A 308 9.50 34.24 -15.76
N THR A 309 10.01 35.11 -14.91
CA THR A 309 9.76 36.54 -14.98
C THR A 309 11.05 37.33 -14.78
N ASN A 310 11.17 38.43 -15.52
CA ASN A 310 12.23 39.42 -15.33
C ASN A 310 11.69 40.68 -14.66
N ASP A 311 10.39 40.73 -14.39
CA ASP A 311 9.70 41.86 -13.83
C ASP A 311 9.23 41.54 -12.41
N ALA A 312 9.75 42.26 -11.42
CA ALA A 312 9.33 42.12 -10.03
C ALA A 312 7.89 42.62 -9.81
N ASP A 313 7.38 43.46 -10.71
CA ASP A 313 6.01 44.03 -10.65
C ASP A 313 5.00 43.17 -11.45
N ALA A 314 5.42 42.09 -12.11
CA ALA A 314 4.58 41.22 -12.93
C ALA A 314 3.51 40.44 -12.13
N VAL A 315 3.50 40.52 -10.81
CA VAL A 315 2.55 39.84 -9.93
C VAL A 315 1.28 40.66 -9.79
N HIS A 316 0.50 40.77 -10.86
CA HIS A 316 -0.85 41.29 -10.77
C HIS A 316 -1.89 40.13 -10.76
N GLY A 317 -2.13 39.59 -9.57
CA GLY A 317 -3.34 38.80 -9.27
C GLY A 317 -3.32 37.31 -9.64
N ALA A 318 -2.22 36.73 -10.16
CA ALA A 318 -2.22 35.36 -10.69
C ALA A 318 -1.09 34.47 -10.22
N GLY A 319 -0.60 34.63 -8.99
CA GLY A 319 0.47 33.78 -8.43
C GLY A 319 1.33 34.53 -7.42
N GLU A 320 2.40 33.90 -6.97
CA GLU A 320 3.34 34.50 -6.01
C GLU A 320 4.77 34.48 -6.58
N LEU A 321 5.50 35.57 -6.31
CA LEU A 321 6.89 35.71 -6.77
C LEU A 321 7.80 34.85 -5.92
N GLY A 322 8.68 34.11 -6.59
CA GLY A 322 9.66 33.26 -5.92
C GLY A 322 11.02 33.27 -6.61
N ARG A 323 11.99 32.68 -5.94
CA ARG A 323 13.33 32.44 -6.47
C ARG A 323 13.62 30.95 -6.50
N VAL A 324 14.10 30.45 -7.63
CA VAL A 324 14.50 29.04 -7.80
C VAL A 324 15.68 28.71 -6.90
N GLU A 325 15.50 27.72 -6.02
CA GLU A 325 16.55 27.20 -5.15
C GLU A 325 17.24 26.00 -5.78
N MET A 326 16.47 25.10 -6.42
CA MET A 326 17.00 23.87 -6.98
C MET A 326 16.17 23.40 -8.19
N VAL A 327 16.86 22.81 -9.15
CA VAL A 327 16.24 22.14 -10.30
C VAL A 327 16.74 20.71 -10.35
N HIS A 328 15.84 19.74 -10.22
CA HIS A 328 16.13 18.32 -10.32
C HIS A 328 15.63 17.78 -11.64
N PHE A 329 16.52 17.24 -12.44
CA PHE A 329 16.16 16.51 -13.64
C PHE A 329 15.99 15.02 -13.31
N LEU A 330 14.76 14.50 -13.45
CA LEU A 330 14.39 13.14 -13.09
C LEU A 330 14.06 12.27 -14.34
N GLY A 331 14.68 12.60 -15.48
CA GLY A 331 14.43 11.95 -16.75
C GLY A 331 13.21 12.54 -17.45
N ALA A 332 12.06 11.85 -17.45
CA ALA A 332 10.83 12.34 -18.07
C ALA A 332 10.19 13.52 -17.34
N LEU A 333 10.53 13.71 -16.08
CA LEU A 333 10.02 14.77 -15.21
C LEU A 333 11.14 15.69 -14.77
N ALA A 334 10.80 16.94 -14.45
CA ALA A 334 11.63 17.87 -13.72
C ALA A 334 10.92 18.31 -12.44
N ARG A 335 11.69 18.54 -11.38
CA ARG A 335 11.22 19.08 -10.12
C ARG A 335 11.98 20.36 -9.82
N VAL A 336 11.24 21.41 -9.48
CA VAL A 336 11.80 22.73 -9.20
C VAL A 336 11.38 23.15 -7.79
N ASP A 337 12.34 23.40 -6.92
CA ASP A 337 12.10 23.96 -5.60
C ASP A 337 12.27 25.48 -5.67
N VAL A 338 11.24 26.19 -5.24
CA VAL A 338 11.15 27.65 -5.30
C VAL A 338 10.95 28.20 -3.88
N ARG A 339 11.73 29.18 -3.50
CA ARG A 339 11.51 29.94 -2.28
C ARG A 339 10.58 31.11 -2.58
N VAL A 340 9.46 31.15 -1.87
CA VAL A 340 8.42 32.13 -2.02
C VAL A 340 8.32 32.96 -0.73
N ALA A 341 8.25 34.29 -0.85
CA ALA A 341 8.01 35.18 0.27
C ALA A 341 6.51 35.28 0.52
N CYS A 342 6.03 34.89 1.70
CA CYS A 342 4.61 35.01 2.03
C CYS A 342 4.29 36.42 2.55
N ALA A 343 3.63 37.21 1.73
CA ALA A 343 3.11 38.50 2.17
C ALA A 343 2.12 38.30 3.32
N GLY A 344 2.39 38.83 4.49
CA GLY A 344 1.52 38.78 5.68
C GLY A 344 1.94 37.78 6.78
N MET A 345 2.87 36.84 6.54
CA MET A 345 3.37 35.92 7.58
C MET A 345 4.80 36.22 8.03
N GLY A 346 5.49 37.21 7.42
CA GLY A 346 6.88 37.57 7.76
C GLY A 346 7.92 36.49 7.52
N GLY A 347 7.61 35.45 6.70
CA GLY A 347 8.44 34.31 6.43
C GLY A 347 8.52 33.92 4.95
N THR A 348 9.35 32.93 4.67
CA THR A 348 9.43 32.28 3.35
C THR A 348 9.01 30.84 3.44
N ILE A 349 8.36 30.32 2.40
CA ILE A 349 8.03 28.90 2.27
C ILE A 349 8.76 28.32 1.05
N ARG A 350 8.99 27.02 1.07
CA ARG A 350 9.43 26.26 -0.09
C ARG A 350 8.23 25.70 -0.82
N VAL A 351 8.14 25.98 -2.11
CA VAL A 351 7.13 25.44 -3.02
C VAL A 351 7.84 24.53 -4.02
N THR A 352 7.38 23.30 -4.12
CA THR A 352 7.87 22.34 -5.10
C THR A 352 6.91 22.29 -6.29
N VAL A 353 7.45 22.47 -7.49
CA VAL A 353 6.71 22.31 -8.76
C VAL A 353 7.25 21.10 -9.49
N GLN A 354 6.37 20.25 -9.99
CA GLN A 354 6.73 19.09 -10.82
C GLN A 354 6.03 19.18 -12.17
N LEU A 355 6.81 19.02 -13.25
CA LEU A 355 6.31 19.14 -14.61
C LEU A 355 7.07 18.18 -15.54
N PRO A 356 6.54 17.89 -16.74
CA PRO A 356 7.28 17.17 -17.78
C PRO A 356 8.59 17.91 -18.09
N ALA A 357 9.69 17.16 -18.27
CA ALA A 357 11.00 17.76 -18.46
C ALA A 357 11.10 18.61 -19.73
N ASN A 358 10.30 18.32 -20.75
CA ASN A 358 10.19 19.10 -21.99
C ASN A 358 9.35 20.39 -21.85
N GLU A 359 8.62 20.56 -20.74
CA GLU A 359 7.86 21.77 -20.41
C GLU A 359 8.65 22.71 -19.46
N LEU A 360 9.87 22.35 -19.11
CA LEU A 360 10.73 23.20 -18.26
C LEU A 360 11.00 24.52 -19.00
N PRO A 361 10.71 25.70 -18.38
CA PRO A 361 10.93 26.99 -19.05
C PRO A 361 12.38 27.16 -19.52
N ALA A 362 12.57 27.56 -20.78
CA ALA A 362 13.90 27.76 -21.34
C ALA A 362 14.64 28.86 -20.56
N GLY A 363 15.87 28.56 -20.10
CA GLY A 363 16.66 29.48 -19.29
C GLY A 363 16.36 29.42 -17.78
N LEU A 364 15.51 28.50 -17.30
CA LEU A 364 15.30 28.31 -15.87
C LEU A 364 16.60 27.81 -15.23
N ALA A 365 17.11 28.56 -14.28
CA ALA A 365 18.34 28.26 -13.54
C ALA A 365 18.18 28.58 -12.06
N ILE A 366 19.08 28.05 -11.22
CA ILE A 366 19.15 28.41 -9.79
C ILE A 366 19.34 29.92 -9.66
N GLY A 367 18.54 30.54 -8.79
CA GLY A 367 18.50 31.96 -8.58
C GLY A 367 17.57 32.76 -9.52
N ALA A 368 16.99 32.13 -10.56
CA ALA A 368 16.02 32.79 -11.45
C ALA A 368 14.77 33.24 -10.67
N GLN A 369 14.22 34.37 -11.06
CA GLN A 369 12.91 34.82 -10.55
C GLN A 369 11.81 34.14 -11.34
N VAL A 370 10.80 33.66 -10.64
CA VAL A 370 9.67 32.94 -11.18
C VAL A 370 8.37 33.34 -10.48
N VAL A 371 7.26 33.21 -11.18
CA VAL A 371 5.92 33.24 -10.60
C VAL A 371 5.44 31.80 -10.48
N VAL A 372 4.97 31.43 -9.29
CA VAL A 372 4.34 30.14 -9.02
C VAL A 372 2.89 30.31 -8.62
N ALA A 373 2.02 29.46 -9.15
CA ALA A 373 0.58 29.50 -8.84
C ALA A 373 0.00 28.09 -8.78
N PRO A 374 -1.00 27.84 -7.91
CA PRO A 374 -1.75 26.59 -7.95
C PRO A 374 -2.70 26.59 -9.13
N ARG A 375 -2.88 25.43 -9.74
CA ARG A 375 -3.96 25.17 -10.70
C ARG A 375 -5.30 25.04 -9.97
N PRO A 376 -6.45 25.32 -10.62
CA PRO A 376 -7.78 25.18 -10.01
C PRO A 376 -8.21 23.71 -9.98
N ILE A 377 -7.43 22.88 -9.27
CA ILE A 377 -7.66 21.44 -9.09
C ILE A 377 -8.00 21.24 -7.60
N PRO A 378 -9.03 20.42 -7.27
CA PRO A 378 -9.44 20.22 -5.88
C PRO A 378 -8.29 19.82 -4.96
N ALA A 379 -8.17 20.48 -3.82
CA ALA A 379 -7.13 20.31 -2.81
C ALA A 379 -7.74 20.17 -1.41
N LEU A 380 -7.01 19.54 -0.49
CA LEU A 380 -7.44 19.42 0.90
C LEU A 380 -6.99 20.64 1.70
N ALA A 381 -7.91 21.27 2.43
CA ALA A 381 -7.61 22.32 3.38
C ALA A 381 -7.61 21.79 4.82
N VAL A 382 -6.58 22.15 5.60
CA VAL A 382 -6.33 21.62 6.96
C VAL A 382 -5.97 22.74 7.94
#